data_fd95c07b975d0f7f6906d41918449314
#
_entry.id   fd95c07b975d0f7f6906d41918449314
#
_cell.length_a   1.000
_cell.length_b   1.000
_cell.length_c   1.000
_cell.angle_alpha   90.00
_cell.angle_beta   90.00
_cell.angle_gamma   90.00
#
_symmetry.space_group_name_H-M   'P 1'
#
loop_
_entity.id
_entity.type
_entity.pdbx_description
1 polymer ?
#
loop_
_entity_poly.entity_id
_entity_poly.type
_entity_poly.pdbx_seq_one_letter_code
_entity_poly.pdbx_strand_id
1 'polypeptide(L)'
;MDGMDLFAKALIQLYKTGKARLRIERDDHHSNLEDLGWYLTTFPQFPLFERQALKFARGRVLDAGCAAGRHSLYLQQRGLAVTAIDVSLQMVDLARTRGVKDVRVADLCSRLPFREREFDTVILFGNNLGLGGTVPRFRRMLCELRRVTTPHGRILATTRQPSTTNPVHRAYLQKNIARGRAPGQIRFRLLFDHRRGPWFDLLLLAPTDLMQLASQEGWKVTNVFTTNLEQGYAVVMEKMKSGEEKTRRGKI
;
A
#
# COMPACT_ATOMS: atom_id res chain seq x y z
N MET A 1 19.01 -11.06 4.65
CA MET A 1 18.82 -9.73 4.04
C MET A 1 17.40 -9.70 3.52
N ASP A 2 16.58 -8.83 4.09
CA ASP A 2 15.15 -8.73 3.73
C ASP A 2 15.02 -8.20 2.28
N GLY A 3 13.95 -8.58 1.57
CA GLY A 3 13.68 -8.08 0.22
C GLY A 3 13.56 -6.56 0.18
N MET A 4 13.05 -5.95 1.23
CA MET A 4 12.95 -4.50 1.38
C MET A 4 14.31 -3.81 1.48
N ASP A 5 15.38 -4.51 1.93
CA ASP A 5 16.74 -3.97 1.92
C ASP A 5 17.27 -3.71 0.51
N LEU A 6 16.92 -4.56 -0.49
CA LEU A 6 17.34 -4.35 -1.87
C LEU A 6 16.60 -3.17 -2.50
N PHE A 7 15.31 -3.01 -2.19
CA PHE A 7 14.53 -1.86 -2.61
C PHE A 7 15.14 -0.57 -2.04
N ALA A 8 15.40 -0.56 -0.75
CA ALA A 8 15.99 0.58 -0.06
C ALA A 8 17.34 0.98 -0.66
N LYS A 9 18.24 0.01 -0.86
CA LYS A 9 19.55 0.25 -1.49
C LYS A 9 19.42 0.85 -2.89
N ALA A 10 18.53 0.31 -3.72
CA ALA A 10 18.32 0.79 -5.07
C ALA A 10 17.76 2.23 -5.06
N LEU A 11 16.78 2.54 -4.20
CA LEU A 11 16.19 3.87 -4.12
C LEU A 11 17.19 4.90 -3.56
N ILE A 12 17.99 4.54 -2.56
CA ILE A 12 19.05 5.39 -2.01
C ILE A 12 20.13 5.65 -3.07
N GLN A 13 20.52 4.63 -3.83
CA GLN A 13 21.47 4.81 -4.91
C GLN A 13 20.92 5.78 -5.97
N LEU A 14 19.65 5.59 -6.39
CA LEU A 14 19.01 6.54 -7.31
C LEU A 14 19.03 7.97 -6.74
N TYR A 15 18.65 8.12 -5.47
CA TYR A 15 18.61 9.44 -4.81
C TYR A 15 19.98 10.13 -4.78
N LYS A 16 21.05 9.37 -4.54
CA LYS A 16 22.42 9.90 -4.44
C LYS A 16 23.10 10.13 -5.80
N THR A 17 22.84 9.27 -6.78
CA THR A 17 23.63 9.23 -8.04
C THR A 17 22.81 9.53 -9.29
N GLY A 18 21.48 9.64 -9.15
CA GLY A 18 20.57 9.77 -10.29
C GLY A 18 20.39 8.49 -11.12
N LYS A 19 21.03 7.38 -10.74
CA LYS A 19 21.00 6.13 -11.52
C LYS A 19 20.88 4.90 -10.62
N ALA A 20 19.85 4.08 -10.86
CA ALA A 20 19.71 2.74 -10.29
C ALA A 20 18.77 1.91 -11.17
N ARG A 21 18.93 0.58 -11.16
CA ARG A 21 18.07 -0.35 -11.89
C ARG A 21 17.65 -1.47 -10.95
N LEU A 22 16.42 -1.41 -10.47
CA LEU A 22 15.80 -2.46 -9.68
C LEU A 22 14.93 -3.32 -10.61
N ARG A 23 15.11 -4.64 -10.55
CA ARG A 23 14.28 -5.59 -11.28
C ARG A 23 13.35 -6.30 -10.31
N ILE A 24 12.09 -6.45 -10.72
CA ILE A 24 11.09 -7.31 -10.06
C ILE A 24 10.99 -8.59 -10.87
N GLU A 25 11.16 -9.74 -10.24
CA GLU A 25 10.97 -11.06 -10.85
C GLU A 25 9.80 -11.78 -10.17
N ARG A 26 8.79 -12.19 -10.94
CA ARG A 26 7.65 -12.98 -10.49
C ARG A 26 7.99 -14.48 -10.48
N ASP A 27 7.29 -15.30 -9.70
CA ASP A 27 7.56 -16.75 -9.55
C ASP A 27 7.27 -17.61 -10.79
N ASP A 28 6.80 -17.02 -11.89
CA ASP A 28 6.71 -17.59 -13.23
C ASP A 28 7.80 -17.06 -14.19
N HIS A 29 8.87 -16.46 -13.64
CA HIS A 29 10.00 -15.88 -14.36
C HIS A 29 9.68 -14.61 -15.18
N HIS A 30 8.44 -14.11 -15.16
CA HIS A 30 8.15 -12.80 -15.73
C HIS A 30 8.88 -11.70 -14.93
N SER A 31 9.58 -10.79 -15.61
CA SER A 31 10.34 -9.75 -14.93
C SER A 31 10.24 -8.39 -15.60
N ASN A 32 10.19 -7.34 -14.77
CA ASN A 32 10.13 -5.95 -15.19
C ASN A 32 11.15 -5.11 -14.43
N LEU A 33 11.51 -3.96 -14.98
CA LEU A 33 12.21 -2.91 -14.24
C LEU A 33 11.19 -2.10 -13.44
N GLU A 34 11.56 -1.78 -12.20
CA GLU A 34 10.78 -0.88 -11.35
C GLU A 34 11.17 0.58 -11.62
N ASP A 35 10.18 1.43 -11.77
CA ASP A 35 10.39 2.87 -11.86
C ASP A 35 10.64 3.46 -10.48
N LEU A 36 11.89 3.43 -10.05
CA LEU A 36 12.31 3.99 -8.76
C LEU A 36 12.11 5.52 -8.69
N GLY A 37 12.14 6.22 -9.83
CA GLY A 37 11.94 7.67 -9.91
C GLY A 37 10.57 8.08 -9.36
N TRP A 38 9.58 7.23 -9.55
CA TRP A 38 8.22 7.44 -9.05
C TRP A 38 8.15 7.69 -7.52
N TYR A 39 9.02 7.05 -6.73
CA TYR A 39 9.07 7.20 -5.27
C TYR A 39 9.66 8.54 -4.81
N LEU A 40 10.28 9.31 -5.71
CA LEU A 40 10.88 10.61 -5.43
C LEU A 40 10.07 11.79 -5.99
N THR A 41 8.97 11.50 -6.69
CA THR A 41 8.09 12.51 -7.31
C THR A 41 7.45 13.45 -6.27
N THR A 42 6.97 14.60 -6.76
CA THR A 42 6.21 15.58 -5.99
C THR A 42 4.74 15.59 -6.42
N PHE A 43 3.86 16.26 -5.67
CA PHE A 43 2.41 16.23 -5.85
C PHE A 43 1.92 16.47 -7.29
N PRO A 44 2.45 17.42 -8.10
CA PRO A 44 2.02 17.58 -9.48
C PRO A 44 2.21 16.33 -10.36
N GLN A 45 3.19 15.50 -10.02
CA GLN A 45 3.53 14.26 -10.73
C GLN A 45 2.78 13.02 -10.21
N PHE A 46 2.03 13.15 -9.10
CA PHE A 46 1.23 12.03 -8.60
C PHE A 46 0.12 11.67 -9.58
N PRO A 47 -0.23 10.39 -9.73
CA PRO A 47 -1.38 9.97 -10.53
C PRO A 47 -2.65 10.72 -10.12
N LEU A 48 -3.52 10.99 -11.08
CA LEU A 48 -4.75 11.75 -10.84
C LEU A 48 -5.59 11.13 -9.72
N PHE A 49 -5.73 9.80 -9.71
CA PHE A 49 -6.49 9.09 -8.67
C PHE A 49 -5.87 9.26 -7.26
N GLU A 50 -4.53 9.32 -7.13
CA GLU A 50 -3.88 9.62 -5.85
C GLU A 50 -4.17 11.06 -5.40
N ARG A 51 -4.04 12.03 -6.33
CA ARG A 51 -4.35 13.43 -6.03
C ARG A 51 -5.79 13.64 -5.62
N GLN A 52 -6.73 12.90 -6.22
CA GLN A 52 -8.14 12.94 -5.84
C GLN A 52 -8.38 12.37 -4.44
N ALA A 53 -7.80 11.21 -4.13
CA ALA A 53 -7.91 10.60 -2.81
C ALA A 53 -7.27 11.45 -1.70
N LEU A 54 -6.11 12.07 -1.98
CA LEU A 54 -5.41 12.94 -1.00
C LEU A 54 -6.23 14.17 -0.55
N LYS A 55 -7.25 14.59 -1.30
CA LYS A 55 -8.18 15.66 -0.87
C LYS A 55 -8.97 15.28 0.39
N PHE A 56 -9.11 14.00 0.65
CA PHE A 56 -9.82 13.47 1.82
C PHE A 56 -8.94 13.35 3.07
N ALA A 57 -7.63 13.59 2.95
CA ALA A 57 -6.72 13.57 4.11
C ALA A 57 -7.02 14.71 5.07
N ARG A 58 -7.14 14.40 6.36
CA ARG A 58 -7.43 15.35 7.44
C ARG A 58 -6.87 14.89 8.78
N GLY A 59 -6.74 15.83 9.72
CA GLY A 59 -6.34 15.55 11.08
C GLY A 59 -4.96 14.94 11.21
N ARG A 60 -4.80 13.99 12.12
CA ARG A 60 -3.57 13.21 12.33
C ARG A 60 -3.49 12.10 11.30
N VAL A 61 -2.42 12.08 10.53
CA VAL A 61 -2.23 11.16 9.41
C VAL A 61 -1.15 10.13 9.73
N LEU A 62 -1.45 8.86 9.48
CA LEU A 62 -0.47 7.77 9.43
C LEU A 62 -0.16 7.47 7.95
N ASP A 63 1.09 7.66 7.51
CA ASP A 63 1.58 7.21 6.21
C ASP A 63 2.26 5.83 6.39
N ALA A 64 1.55 4.77 5.99
CA ALA A 64 1.96 3.41 6.27
C ALA A 64 2.65 2.75 5.06
N GLY A 65 3.97 2.55 5.18
CA GLY A 65 4.86 2.16 4.11
C GLY A 65 5.29 3.38 3.29
N CYS A 66 5.88 4.37 3.97
CA CYS A 66 6.15 5.69 3.40
C CYS A 66 7.29 5.70 2.36
N ALA A 67 8.14 4.67 2.32
CA ALA A 67 9.36 4.63 1.53
C ALA A 67 10.16 5.95 1.67
N ALA A 68 10.44 6.67 0.56
CA ALA A 68 11.14 7.96 0.60
C ALA A 68 10.26 9.15 1.06
N GLY A 69 9.04 8.92 1.54
CA GLY A 69 8.19 9.93 2.18
C GLY A 69 7.52 10.93 1.25
N ARG A 70 7.32 10.62 -0.05
CA ARG A 70 6.76 11.59 -1.01
C ARG A 70 5.38 12.13 -0.61
N HIS A 71 4.50 11.26 -0.08
CA HIS A 71 3.16 11.66 0.38
C HIS A 71 3.23 12.36 1.73
N SER A 72 4.07 11.88 2.65
CA SER A 72 4.31 12.52 3.96
C SER A 72 4.75 13.96 3.79
N LEU A 73 5.71 14.24 2.90
CA LEU A 73 6.20 15.59 2.61
C LEU A 73 5.08 16.50 2.10
N TYR A 74 4.28 16.02 1.16
CA TYR A 74 3.14 16.78 0.65
C TYR A 74 2.09 17.09 1.74
N LEU A 75 1.75 16.11 2.57
CA LEU A 75 0.76 16.29 3.63
C LEU A 75 1.28 17.21 4.74
N GLN A 76 2.57 17.16 5.07
CA GLN A 76 3.21 18.13 5.97
C GLN A 76 3.15 19.56 5.41
N GLN A 77 3.41 19.75 4.11
CA GLN A 77 3.27 21.06 3.44
C GLN A 77 1.84 21.60 3.48
N ARG A 78 0.85 20.70 3.53
CA ARG A 78 -0.56 21.08 3.75
C ARG A 78 -0.91 21.38 5.22
N GLY A 79 0.05 21.36 6.13
CA GLY A 79 -0.15 21.63 7.55
C GLY A 79 -0.71 20.47 8.37
N LEU A 80 -0.74 19.23 7.82
CA LEU A 80 -1.23 18.07 8.55
C LEU A 80 -0.14 17.49 9.48
N ALA A 81 -0.56 16.97 10.63
CA ALA A 81 0.32 16.21 11.53
C ALA A 81 0.50 14.80 10.97
N VAL A 82 1.69 14.50 10.42
CA VAL A 82 1.99 13.23 9.76
C VAL A 82 2.97 12.43 10.60
N THR A 83 2.62 11.20 10.93
CA THR A 83 3.51 10.14 11.38
C THR A 83 3.67 9.15 10.23
N ALA A 84 4.90 8.91 9.80
CA ALA A 84 5.23 7.97 8.74
C ALA A 84 5.85 6.70 9.31
N ILE A 85 5.56 5.55 8.72
CA ILE A 85 6.22 4.28 9.07
C ILE A 85 6.71 3.56 7.82
N ASP A 86 7.83 2.87 7.99
CA ASP A 86 8.33 1.88 7.02
C ASP A 86 9.02 0.75 7.78
N VAL A 87 9.03 -0.46 7.21
CA VAL A 87 9.70 -1.62 7.81
C VAL A 87 11.23 -1.53 7.68
N SER A 88 11.72 -0.79 6.69
CA SER A 88 13.14 -0.61 6.42
C SER A 88 13.69 0.61 7.16
N LEU A 89 14.65 0.38 8.06
CA LEU A 89 15.39 1.47 8.71
C LEU A 89 16.04 2.41 7.68
N GLN A 90 16.55 1.87 6.58
CA GLN A 90 17.18 2.67 5.53
C GLN A 90 16.16 3.59 4.83
N MET A 91 14.89 3.15 4.66
CA MET A 91 13.82 4.00 4.14
C MET A 91 13.43 5.09 5.12
N VAL A 92 13.34 4.76 6.41
CA VAL A 92 13.10 5.73 7.49
C VAL A 92 14.18 6.83 7.47
N ASP A 93 15.45 6.46 7.34
CA ASP A 93 16.56 7.42 7.27
C ASP A 93 16.53 8.26 5.99
N LEU A 94 16.18 7.67 4.85
CA LEU A 94 16.01 8.42 3.61
C LEU A 94 14.83 9.41 3.72
N ALA A 95 13.69 8.99 4.24
CA ALA A 95 12.53 9.86 4.42
C ALA A 95 12.85 11.03 5.36
N ARG A 96 13.58 10.78 6.46
CA ARG A 96 14.06 11.80 7.39
C ARG A 96 15.01 12.78 6.70
N THR A 97 15.97 12.29 5.93
CA THR A 97 16.91 13.10 5.14
C THR A 97 16.18 14.01 4.16
N ARG A 98 15.06 13.55 3.60
CA ARG A 98 14.21 14.34 2.71
C ARG A 98 13.29 15.34 3.42
N GLY A 99 13.22 15.32 4.76
CA GLY A 99 12.47 16.30 5.54
C GLY A 99 11.16 15.78 6.15
N VAL A 100 10.93 14.46 6.19
CA VAL A 100 9.80 13.89 6.95
C VAL A 100 10.12 14.04 8.45
N LYS A 101 9.24 14.74 9.20
CA LYS A 101 9.49 15.16 10.58
C LYS A 101 9.37 14.01 11.60
N ASP A 102 8.29 13.21 11.49
CA ASP A 102 8.06 12.05 12.35
C ASP A 102 7.99 10.82 11.49
N VAL A 103 9.08 10.06 11.48
CA VAL A 103 9.18 8.79 10.74
C VAL A 103 9.81 7.72 11.62
N ARG A 104 9.20 6.51 11.65
CA ARG A 104 9.53 5.43 12.57
C ARG A 104 9.61 4.09 11.85
N VAL A 105 10.43 3.18 12.39
CA VAL A 105 10.45 1.78 11.90
C VAL A 105 9.25 1.04 12.49
N ALA A 106 8.38 0.52 11.62
CA ALA A 106 7.27 -0.35 12.02
C ALA A 106 6.80 -1.21 10.85
N ASP A 107 6.35 -2.42 11.14
CA ASP A 107 5.77 -3.32 10.15
C ASP A 107 4.24 -3.14 10.11
N LEU A 108 3.72 -2.68 8.97
CA LEU A 108 2.29 -2.52 8.71
C LEU A 108 1.49 -3.82 8.88
N CYS A 109 2.12 -4.98 8.65
CA CYS A 109 1.48 -6.29 8.74
C CYS A 109 1.51 -6.90 10.15
N SER A 110 2.07 -6.18 11.12
CA SER A 110 2.18 -6.55 12.53
C SER A 110 1.33 -5.62 13.42
N ARG A 111 1.37 -5.84 14.73
CA ARG A 111 0.75 -4.89 15.67
C ARG A 111 1.51 -3.56 15.65
N LEU A 112 0.82 -2.50 15.31
CA LEU A 112 1.42 -1.15 15.22
C LEU A 112 1.68 -0.56 16.62
N PRO A 113 2.81 0.13 16.83
CA PRO A 113 3.19 0.72 18.12
C PRO A 113 2.45 2.04 18.39
N PHE A 114 1.13 2.06 18.15
CA PHE A 114 0.26 3.21 18.34
C PHE A 114 -0.91 2.89 19.25
N ARG A 115 -1.45 3.93 19.89
CA ARG A 115 -2.65 3.84 20.72
C ARG A 115 -3.87 3.57 19.85
N GLU A 116 -4.93 3.10 20.49
CA GLU A 116 -6.24 3.02 19.84
C GLU A 116 -6.73 4.43 19.50
N ARG A 117 -7.40 4.54 18.35
CA ARG A 117 -8.03 5.79 17.89
C ARG A 117 -7.06 6.99 17.80
N GLU A 118 -5.83 6.74 17.39
CA GLU A 118 -4.79 7.77 17.33
C GLU A 118 -4.85 8.60 16.05
N PHE A 119 -5.25 8.02 14.90
CA PHE A 119 -5.19 8.67 13.60
C PHE A 119 -6.57 8.94 13.00
N ASP A 120 -6.72 10.11 12.36
CA ASP A 120 -7.92 10.49 11.63
C ASP A 120 -7.88 10.03 10.17
N THR A 121 -6.68 9.87 9.63
CA THR A 121 -6.45 9.37 8.28
C THR A 121 -5.28 8.38 8.29
N VAL A 122 -5.43 7.26 7.59
CA VAL A 122 -4.31 6.36 7.24
C VAL A 122 -4.17 6.39 5.73
N ILE A 123 -2.95 6.54 5.22
CA ILE A 123 -2.68 6.40 3.78
C ILE A 123 -1.85 5.15 3.50
N LEU A 124 -2.22 4.42 2.44
CA LEU A 124 -1.63 3.17 1.97
C LEU A 124 -1.43 3.25 0.46
N PHE A 125 -0.53 4.14 0.01
CA PHE A 125 -0.30 4.35 -1.41
C PHE A 125 0.83 3.48 -1.96
N GLY A 126 0.98 3.41 -3.28
CA GLY A 126 2.00 2.59 -3.92
C GLY A 126 1.73 1.08 -3.86
N ASN A 127 0.46 0.67 -3.87
CA ASN A 127 -0.01 -0.70 -3.66
C ASN A 127 0.23 -1.24 -2.22
N ASN A 128 0.53 -0.38 -1.25
CA ASN A 128 0.74 -0.79 0.15
C ASN A 128 -0.49 -1.47 0.76
N LEU A 129 -1.69 -1.21 0.23
CA LEU A 129 -2.90 -1.94 0.59
C LEU A 129 -2.74 -3.46 0.41
N GLY A 130 -1.93 -3.88 -0.56
CA GLY A 130 -1.67 -5.29 -0.85
C GLY A 130 -0.52 -5.94 -0.08
N LEU A 131 0.20 -5.21 0.80
CA LEU A 131 1.37 -5.73 1.53
C LEU A 131 1.04 -6.90 2.48
N GLY A 132 -0.22 -7.09 2.86
CA GLY A 132 -0.66 -8.30 3.51
C GLY A 132 -0.33 -9.58 2.72
N GLY A 133 -0.23 -9.49 1.41
CA GLY A 133 0.18 -10.57 0.50
C GLY A 133 -0.87 -11.66 0.31
N THR A 134 -1.61 -12.02 1.36
CA THR A 134 -2.69 -13.02 1.34
C THR A 134 -3.96 -12.46 1.95
N VAL A 135 -5.13 -13.01 1.59
CA VAL A 135 -6.41 -12.55 2.13
C VAL A 135 -6.46 -12.57 3.67
N PRO A 136 -6.01 -13.65 4.38
CA PRO A 136 -6.03 -13.64 5.84
C PRO A 136 -5.13 -12.56 6.46
N ARG A 137 -3.96 -12.30 5.90
CA ARG A 137 -3.06 -11.24 6.41
C ARG A 137 -3.59 -9.85 6.09
N PHE A 138 -4.19 -9.66 4.91
CA PHE A 138 -4.89 -8.43 4.53
C PHE A 138 -6.01 -8.09 5.52
N ARG A 139 -6.85 -9.06 5.89
CA ARG A 139 -7.91 -8.88 6.87
C ARG A 139 -7.36 -8.47 8.24
N ARG A 140 -6.31 -9.16 8.74
CA ARG A 140 -5.65 -8.77 10.00
C ARG A 140 -5.10 -7.35 9.96
N MET A 141 -4.49 -6.95 8.84
CA MET A 141 -4.02 -5.57 8.62
C MET A 141 -5.18 -4.57 8.73
N LEU A 142 -6.31 -4.82 8.08
CA LEU A 142 -7.49 -3.94 8.18
C LEU A 142 -8.05 -3.86 9.60
N CYS A 143 -8.07 -4.96 10.36
CA CYS A 143 -8.43 -4.96 11.78
C CYS A 143 -7.50 -4.07 12.61
N GLU A 144 -6.18 -4.18 12.39
CA GLU A 144 -5.19 -3.37 13.10
C GLU A 144 -5.31 -1.88 12.75
N LEU A 145 -5.49 -1.56 11.47
CA LEU A 145 -5.76 -0.19 11.02
C LEU A 145 -7.06 0.35 11.62
N ARG A 146 -8.07 -0.50 11.81
CA ARG A 146 -9.30 -0.10 12.49
C ARG A 146 -9.05 0.23 13.97
N ARG A 147 -8.18 -0.50 14.65
CA ARG A 147 -7.81 -0.21 16.05
C ARG A 147 -7.17 1.18 16.18
N VAL A 148 -6.18 1.49 15.36
CA VAL A 148 -5.42 2.74 15.47
C VAL A 148 -6.15 3.97 14.91
N THR A 149 -7.25 3.79 14.18
CA THR A 149 -8.00 4.89 13.55
C THR A 149 -9.13 5.38 14.45
N THR A 150 -9.38 6.69 14.50
CA THR A 150 -10.51 7.30 15.22
C THR A 150 -11.87 6.78 14.73
N PRO A 151 -12.98 6.96 15.49
CA PRO A 151 -14.30 6.50 15.04
C PRO A 151 -14.75 7.08 13.70
N HIS A 152 -14.33 8.30 13.37
CA HIS A 152 -14.61 8.98 12.09
C HIS A 152 -13.40 8.97 11.15
N GLY A 153 -12.41 8.15 11.45
CA GLY A 153 -11.21 8.03 10.65
C GLY A 153 -11.43 7.27 9.35
N ARG A 154 -10.48 7.43 8.45
CA ARG A 154 -10.55 6.86 7.11
C ARG A 154 -9.23 6.28 6.65
N ILE A 155 -9.31 5.40 5.66
CA ILE A 155 -8.15 4.91 4.92
C ILE A 155 -8.23 5.47 3.50
N LEU A 156 -7.12 6.02 3.02
CA LEU A 156 -6.90 6.36 1.62
C LEU A 156 -5.86 5.39 1.09
N ALA A 157 -6.21 4.61 0.09
CA ALA A 157 -5.32 3.56 -0.37
C ALA A 157 -5.28 3.48 -1.89
N THR A 158 -4.16 2.98 -2.43
CA THR A 158 -4.07 2.63 -3.84
C THR A 158 -3.75 1.17 -4.02
N THR A 159 -4.33 0.60 -5.06
CA THR A 159 -4.03 -0.72 -5.59
C THR A 159 -4.37 -0.73 -7.08
N ARG A 160 -4.29 -1.87 -7.72
CA ARG A 160 -4.73 -2.05 -9.10
C ARG A 160 -5.52 -3.34 -9.25
N GLN A 161 -6.39 -3.37 -10.24
CA GLN A 161 -7.06 -4.60 -10.62
C GLN A 161 -6.02 -5.56 -11.22
N PRO A 162 -6.05 -6.86 -10.85
CA PRO A 162 -5.28 -7.86 -11.56
C PRO A 162 -5.61 -7.82 -13.06
N SER A 163 -4.58 -7.68 -13.92
CA SER A 163 -4.80 -7.54 -15.36
C SER A 163 -5.32 -8.84 -15.98
N THR A 164 -6.39 -8.71 -16.77
CA THR A 164 -7.00 -9.80 -17.54
C THR A 164 -6.85 -9.61 -19.06
N THR A 165 -6.39 -8.45 -19.51
CA THR A 165 -6.17 -8.13 -20.93
C THR A 165 -4.88 -8.73 -21.45
N ASN A 166 -3.80 -8.72 -20.63
CA ASN A 166 -2.52 -9.32 -21.01
C ASN A 166 -2.55 -10.85 -20.83
N PRO A 167 -2.28 -11.64 -21.89
CA PRO A 167 -2.33 -13.12 -21.82
C PRO A 167 -1.42 -13.72 -20.75
N VAL A 168 -0.22 -13.17 -20.56
CA VAL A 168 0.76 -13.65 -19.56
C VAL A 168 0.22 -13.42 -18.14
N HIS A 169 -0.40 -12.27 -17.88
CA HIS A 169 -0.98 -11.99 -16.59
C HIS A 169 -2.23 -12.85 -16.35
N ARG A 170 -3.08 -13.00 -17.35
CA ARG A 170 -4.27 -13.88 -17.28
C ARG A 170 -3.89 -15.32 -16.94
N ALA A 171 -2.88 -15.89 -17.61
CA ALA A 171 -2.39 -17.23 -17.32
C ALA A 171 -1.91 -17.37 -15.87
N TYR A 172 -1.24 -16.34 -15.35
CA TYR A 172 -0.81 -16.30 -13.95
C TYR A 172 -1.99 -16.30 -12.97
N LEU A 173 -3.05 -15.51 -13.24
CA LEU A 173 -4.27 -15.50 -12.42
C LEU A 173 -4.95 -16.86 -12.38
N GLN A 174 -5.07 -17.54 -13.54
CA GLN A 174 -5.63 -18.88 -13.64
C GLN A 174 -4.81 -19.91 -12.84
N LYS A 175 -3.48 -19.81 -12.91
CA LYS A 175 -2.57 -20.66 -12.11
C LYS A 175 -2.74 -20.43 -10.61
N ASN A 176 -2.97 -19.19 -10.16
CA ASN A 176 -3.27 -18.91 -8.76
C ASN A 176 -4.58 -19.56 -8.32
N ILE A 177 -5.64 -19.41 -9.11
CA ILE A 177 -6.96 -20.03 -8.84
C ILE A 177 -6.81 -21.56 -8.73
N ALA A 178 -6.13 -22.20 -9.68
CA ALA A 178 -5.88 -23.63 -9.66
C ALA A 178 -5.09 -24.11 -8.43
N ARG A 179 -4.32 -23.22 -7.79
CA ARG A 179 -3.57 -23.50 -6.56
C ARG A 179 -4.31 -23.09 -5.28
N GLY A 180 -5.58 -22.69 -5.37
CA GLY A 180 -6.37 -22.21 -4.24
C GLY A 180 -5.93 -20.86 -3.68
N ARG A 181 -5.18 -20.06 -4.46
CA ARG A 181 -4.78 -18.70 -4.10
C ARG A 181 -5.80 -17.68 -4.61
N ALA A 182 -5.83 -16.50 -3.99
CA ALA A 182 -6.56 -15.38 -4.56
C ALA A 182 -5.99 -15.04 -5.96
N PRO A 183 -6.83 -14.72 -6.96
CA PRO A 183 -6.36 -14.43 -8.31
C PRO A 183 -5.23 -13.40 -8.34
N GLY A 184 -5.39 -12.30 -7.63
CA GLY A 184 -4.42 -11.20 -7.58
C GLY A 184 -3.29 -11.36 -6.57
N GLN A 185 -3.09 -12.54 -5.96
CA GLN A 185 -1.93 -12.83 -5.11
C GLN A 185 -0.69 -13.04 -5.98
N ILE A 186 0.16 -12.02 -6.06
CA ILE A 186 1.37 -12.04 -6.87
C ILE A 186 2.56 -12.33 -5.98
N ARG A 187 3.33 -13.36 -6.32
CA ARG A 187 4.56 -13.72 -5.64
C ARG A 187 5.76 -13.25 -6.45
N PHE A 188 6.62 -12.44 -5.86
CA PHE A 188 7.77 -11.87 -6.54
C PHE A 188 8.96 -11.65 -5.60
N ARG A 189 10.10 -11.38 -6.20
CA ARG A 189 11.32 -10.97 -5.50
C ARG A 189 11.99 -9.82 -6.22
N LEU A 190 12.87 -9.13 -5.50
CA LEU A 190 13.64 -8.02 -6.02
C LEU A 190 15.06 -8.47 -6.37
N LEU A 191 15.58 -7.92 -7.46
CA LEU A 191 16.96 -8.15 -7.92
C LEU A 191 17.63 -6.78 -8.08
N PHE A 192 18.74 -6.62 -7.40
CA PHE A 192 19.53 -5.40 -7.44
C PHE A 192 21.01 -5.73 -7.24
N ASP A 193 21.90 -5.16 -8.05
CA ASP A 193 23.36 -5.28 -7.92
C ASP A 193 23.80 -6.76 -7.77
N HIS A 194 23.41 -7.61 -8.75
CA HIS A 194 23.67 -9.06 -8.78
C HIS A 194 23.11 -9.87 -7.59
N ARG A 195 22.35 -9.24 -6.69
CA ARG A 195 21.70 -9.87 -5.53
C ARG A 195 20.24 -10.17 -5.80
N ARG A 196 19.78 -11.28 -5.24
CA ARG A 196 18.38 -11.69 -5.26
C ARG A 196 17.82 -11.67 -3.83
N GLY A 197 16.71 -10.95 -3.63
CA GLY A 197 15.97 -10.94 -2.37
C GLY A 197 15.13 -12.21 -2.17
N PRO A 198 14.55 -12.38 -0.98
CA PRO A 198 13.58 -13.43 -0.71
C PRO A 198 12.29 -13.20 -1.51
N TRP A 199 11.53 -14.28 -1.68
CA TRP A 199 10.19 -14.21 -2.25
C TRP A 199 9.20 -13.60 -1.24
N PHE A 200 8.33 -12.73 -1.71
CA PHE A 200 7.22 -12.17 -0.94
C PHE A 200 5.96 -12.04 -1.80
N ASP A 201 4.82 -11.92 -1.14
CA ASP A 201 3.53 -11.84 -1.80
C ASP A 201 2.97 -10.41 -1.72
N LEU A 202 2.31 -9.97 -2.78
CA LEU A 202 1.48 -8.77 -2.83
C LEU A 202 0.08 -9.16 -3.29
N LEU A 203 -0.95 -8.64 -2.64
CA LEU A 203 -2.34 -8.91 -3.00
C LEU A 203 -2.91 -7.73 -3.80
N LEU A 204 -3.12 -7.91 -5.09
CA LEU A 204 -3.89 -7.00 -5.93
C LEU A 204 -5.37 -7.36 -5.84
N LEU A 205 -6.25 -6.36 -5.75
CA LEU A 205 -7.68 -6.57 -5.59
C LEU A 205 -8.45 -5.77 -6.64
N ALA A 206 -9.46 -6.41 -7.25
CA ALA A 206 -10.48 -5.68 -7.99
C ALA A 206 -11.33 -4.85 -7.01
N PRO A 207 -11.96 -3.75 -7.45
CA PRO A 207 -12.79 -2.91 -6.56
C PRO A 207 -13.89 -3.71 -5.84
N THR A 208 -14.54 -4.67 -6.52
CA THR A 208 -15.58 -5.53 -5.94
C THR A 208 -15.05 -6.39 -4.81
N ASP A 209 -13.89 -7.05 -5.02
CA ASP A 209 -13.27 -7.91 -4.02
C ASP A 209 -12.81 -7.09 -2.81
N LEU A 210 -12.24 -5.91 -3.07
CA LEU A 210 -11.85 -4.98 -2.01
C LEU A 210 -13.06 -4.54 -1.18
N MET A 211 -14.16 -4.14 -1.82
CA MET A 211 -15.40 -3.74 -1.14
C MET A 211 -15.93 -4.86 -0.25
N GLN A 212 -15.94 -6.10 -0.74
CA GLN A 212 -16.39 -7.26 0.01
C GLN A 212 -15.50 -7.53 1.22
N LEU A 213 -14.17 -7.62 1.04
CA LEU A 213 -13.22 -7.91 2.10
C LEU A 213 -13.18 -6.77 3.15
N ALA A 214 -13.15 -5.52 2.70
CA ALA A 214 -13.14 -4.36 3.59
C ALA A 214 -14.39 -4.32 4.46
N SER A 215 -15.57 -4.62 3.89
CA SER A 215 -16.82 -4.61 4.63
C SER A 215 -16.89 -5.68 5.73
N GLN A 216 -16.23 -6.82 5.54
CA GLN A 216 -16.13 -7.87 6.55
C GLN A 216 -15.31 -7.43 7.77
N GLU A 217 -14.40 -6.48 7.57
CA GLU A 217 -13.55 -5.92 8.63
C GLU A 217 -14.04 -4.55 9.13
N GLY A 218 -15.30 -4.20 8.83
CA GLY A 218 -15.94 -2.98 9.33
C GLY A 218 -15.53 -1.70 8.62
N TRP A 219 -15.09 -1.80 7.36
CA TRP A 219 -14.77 -0.68 6.49
C TRP A 219 -15.73 -0.61 5.31
N LYS A 220 -16.21 0.60 4.99
CA LYS A 220 -17.05 0.88 3.83
C LYS A 220 -16.25 1.68 2.81
N VAL A 221 -16.11 1.19 1.59
CA VAL A 221 -15.55 1.95 0.48
C VAL A 221 -16.59 3.00 0.07
N THR A 222 -16.24 4.27 0.21
CA THR A 222 -17.13 5.41 -0.11
C THR A 222 -16.83 6.04 -1.46
N ASN A 223 -15.57 5.98 -1.90
CA ASN A 223 -15.13 6.51 -3.17
C ASN A 223 -14.14 5.57 -3.85
N VAL A 224 -14.20 5.52 -5.18
CA VAL A 224 -13.21 4.88 -6.04
C VAL A 224 -12.83 5.87 -7.13
N PHE A 225 -11.53 6.14 -7.28
CA PHE A 225 -10.97 7.03 -8.29
C PHE A 225 -10.07 6.25 -9.21
N THR A 226 -10.29 6.31 -10.51
CA THR A 226 -9.46 5.64 -11.51
C THR A 226 -9.60 6.31 -12.87
N THR A 227 -8.57 6.17 -13.68
CA THR A 227 -8.63 6.41 -15.13
C THR A 227 -8.60 5.09 -15.90
N ASN A 228 -7.93 4.07 -15.31
CA ASN A 228 -7.86 2.70 -15.81
C ASN A 228 -7.55 1.77 -14.62
N LEU A 229 -8.44 0.83 -14.32
CA LEU A 229 -8.32 -0.09 -13.17
C LEU A 229 -7.06 -0.98 -13.21
N GLU A 230 -6.58 -1.36 -14.39
CA GLU A 230 -5.37 -2.16 -14.54
C GLU A 230 -4.09 -1.34 -14.27
N GLN A 231 -4.11 -0.04 -14.55
CA GLN A 231 -3.01 0.88 -14.23
C GLN A 231 -3.01 1.26 -12.75
N GLY A 232 -4.19 1.35 -12.16
CA GLY A 232 -4.37 1.62 -10.74
C GLY A 232 -5.65 2.37 -10.42
N TYR A 233 -6.02 2.29 -9.15
CA TYR A 233 -7.12 3.07 -8.61
C TYR A 233 -6.85 3.43 -7.14
N ALA A 234 -7.47 4.50 -6.68
CA ALA A 234 -7.47 4.88 -5.28
C ALA A 234 -8.87 4.70 -4.69
N VAL A 235 -8.90 4.39 -3.40
CA VAL A 235 -10.14 4.29 -2.63
C VAL A 235 -10.09 5.16 -1.40
N VAL A 236 -11.27 5.62 -0.98
CA VAL A 236 -11.55 6.12 0.34
C VAL A 236 -12.38 5.07 1.06
N MET A 237 -11.91 4.62 2.22
CA MET A 237 -12.66 3.71 3.10
C MET A 237 -12.93 4.41 4.43
N GLU A 238 -14.16 4.36 4.91
CA GLU A 238 -14.57 4.90 6.20
C GLU A 238 -15.05 3.79 7.12
N LYS A 239 -14.90 3.98 8.43
CA LYS A 239 -15.41 3.01 9.41
C LYS A 239 -16.92 2.91 9.32
N MET A 240 -17.41 1.68 9.31
CA MET A 240 -18.85 1.41 9.46
C MET A 240 -19.31 1.77 10.87
N LYS A 241 -20.50 2.36 10.99
CA LYS A 241 -21.14 2.66 12.28
C LYS A 241 -21.64 1.36 12.93
N SER A 242 -21.66 1.32 14.26
CA SER A 242 -22.02 0.12 15.05
C SER A 242 -23.39 -0.49 14.69
N GLY A 243 -24.32 0.28 14.12
CA GLY A 243 -25.62 -0.21 13.64
C GLY A 243 -25.55 -0.92 12.28
N GLU A 244 -24.63 -0.53 11.41
CA GLU A 244 -24.47 -1.13 10.08
C GLU A 244 -23.78 -2.52 10.15
N GLU A 245 -23.00 -2.80 11.22
CA GLU A 245 -22.36 -4.09 11.48
C GLU A 245 -23.35 -5.18 11.88
N LYS A 246 -24.38 -4.83 12.69
CA LYS A 246 -25.37 -5.79 13.20
C LYS A 246 -26.30 -6.35 12.13
N THR A 247 -26.65 -5.54 11.13
CA THR A 247 -27.58 -5.93 10.05
C THR A 247 -26.99 -6.99 9.12
N ARG A 248 -25.66 -7.18 9.10
CA ARG A 248 -24.99 -8.18 8.26
C ARG A 248 -24.72 -9.50 8.96
N ARG A 249 -24.45 -9.51 10.28
CA ARG A 249 -24.27 -10.76 11.06
C ARG A 249 -25.56 -11.57 11.23
N GLY A 250 -26.71 -10.96 10.96
CA GLY A 250 -28.02 -11.61 11.02
C GLY A 250 -28.56 -12.13 9.67
N LYS A 251 -27.76 -12.10 8.60
CA LYS A 251 -28.14 -12.57 7.24
C LYS A 251 -27.23 -13.68 6.69
N ILE A 252 -26.53 -14.42 7.56
CA ILE A 252 -25.79 -15.64 7.21
C ILE A 252 -26.47 -16.82 7.88
#